data_170184250888df8986a3d8d5dae33dd7
#
_entry.id   170184250888df8986a3d8d5dae33dd7
#
_cell.length_a   1.000
_cell.length_b   1.000
_cell.length_c   1.000
_cell.angle_alpha   90.00
_cell.angle_beta   90.00
_cell.angle_gamma   90.00
#
_symmetry.space_group_name_H-M   'P 1'
#
loop_
_entity.id
_entity.type
_entity.pdbx_description
1 polymer ?
#
loop_
_entity_poly.entity_id
_entity_poly.type
_entity_poly.pdbx_seq_one_letter_code
_entity_poly.pdbx_strand_id
1 'polypeptide(L)'
;MRFGRFAVIFFDGDGQPEQALGHHAALSRAFTRYGYPLMNTLPTLARLASDLAEGRASARSLAEAALARAEDAAGEGARAFTLIDRPRALALAAASDALRKAGIVRSPLEGLPVSVKDVFDVAGQVTTAGSAVLADAPPAACNAPVIDRLLAAGAVIVGRTSMTEFAFSGLGLNPHRGTPRNPWDRATGRIPGGSSSGAAVSVTDGMAALAIGTDTGGSVRIPSALCGLTGFKPTQRRVSRQGVLPLSASLDSVGPLAASVQCCITADGVLSGQTWQLQPRPLAGARLACPAEIALDDMDAHVAAAFDRALERLHSAGARVTRLPLPEWRELAALHAKGTLSNAEAWAWHRQRLAAQGAAYDPRVRARIEAGRQMDCADYIDLLAARRRWIAQVEQRLAAFDALLMPTVPIAAPAIASLQTDDAAYWRANALMLRNTSLINFLDGCALSLPMHPPGEAPAALMLAGCAGTDARVLALGLAVQALLS
;
A
#
# COMPACT_ATOMS: atom_id res chain seq x y z
N MET A 1 -30.56 -27.58 25.73
CA MET A 1 -30.87 -26.41 26.57
C MET A 1 -30.82 -25.18 25.68
N ARG A 2 -31.96 -24.49 25.53
CA ARG A 2 -32.10 -23.30 24.69
C ARG A 2 -31.66 -22.09 25.52
N PHE A 3 -30.66 -21.34 25.08
CA PHE A 3 -30.31 -20.02 25.62
C PHE A 3 -31.19 -18.95 24.97
N GLY A 4 -32.04 -18.31 25.84
CA GLY A 4 -32.93 -17.26 25.42
C GLY A 4 -32.21 -15.95 25.09
N ARG A 5 -32.70 -15.26 24.06
CA ARG A 5 -32.33 -13.87 23.74
C ARG A 5 -32.94 -12.97 24.82
N PHE A 6 -32.10 -12.26 25.56
CA PHE A 6 -32.54 -11.11 26.35
C PHE A 6 -32.61 -9.89 25.45
N ALA A 7 -33.81 -9.42 25.18
CA ALA A 7 -34.03 -8.08 24.63
C ALA A 7 -34.10 -7.11 25.81
N VAL A 8 -33.20 -6.11 25.83
CA VAL A 8 -33.30 -4.98 26.78
C VAL A 8 -34.26 -3.97 26.15
N ILE A 9 -35.43 -3.81 26.77
CA ILE A 9 -36.43 -2.81 26.38
C ILE A 9 -36.16 -1.57 27.23
N PHE A 10 -35.90 -0.44 26.61
CA PHE A 10 -35.85 0.86 27.26
C PHE A 10 -37.22 1.53 27.19
N PHE A 11 -37.63 2.18 28.30
CA PHE A 11 -38.88 2.93 28.43
C PHE A 11 -38.53 4.43 28.47
N ASP A 12 -39.37 5.26 27.84
CA ASP A 12 -39.32 6.70 28.01
C ASP A 12 -39.82 7.17 29.39
N GLY A 13 -39.69 8.47 29.65
CA GLY A 13 -40.08 9.03 30.96
C GLY A 13 -41.56 8.89 31.35
N ASP A 14 -42.41 8.43 30.42
CA ASP A 14 -43.85 8.19 30.59
C ASP A 14 -44.25 6.71 30.53
N GLY A 15 -43.29 5.77 30.54
CA GLY A 15 -43.49 4.33 30.65
C GLY A 15 -44.01 3.62 29.40
N GLN A 16 -43.86 4.25 28.22
CA GLN A 16 -44.21 3.61 26.93
C GLN A 16 -42.97 3.00 26.25
N PRO A 17 -43.10 1.84 25.56
CA PRO A 17 -41.98 1.22 24.85
C PRO A 17 -41.62 2.06 23.60
N GLU A 18 -40.36 2.54 23.56
CA GLU A 18 -39.82 3.23 22.37
C GLU A 18 -39.81 2.31 21.15
N GLN A 19 -40.38 2.76 20.05
CA GLN A 19 -40.37 2.03 18.78
C GLN A 19 -38.95 2.03 18.19
N ALA A 20 -38.38 0.84 17.98
CA ALA A 20 -37.00 0.55 17.58
C ALA A 20 -36.53 1.11 16.22
N LEU A 21 -37.29 1.94 15.53
CA LEU A 21 -36.98 2.49 14.21
C LEU A 21 -36.26 3.85 14.23
N GLY A 22 -36.24 4.57 15.36
CA GLY A 22 -35.59 5.87 15.48
C GLY A 22 -34.12 5.83 15.88
N HIS A 23 -33.65 4.80 16.56
CA HIS A 23 -32.33 4.75 17.16
C HIS A 23 -31.20 4.39 16.17
N HIS A 24 -31.47 3.61 15.14
CA HIS A 24 -30.48 3.33 14.08
C HIS A 24 -30.10 4.57 13.27
N ALA A 25 -31.04 5.50 13.07
CA ALA A 25 -30.78 6.75 12.35
C ALA A 25 -30.07 7.79 13.24
N ALA A 26 -30.30 7.79 14.55
CA ALA A 26 -29.66 8.70 15.51
C ALA A 26 -28.23 8.27 15.84
N LEU A 27 -27.95 6.98 15.99
CA LEU A 27 -26.60 6.43 16.17
C LEU A 27 -25.77 6.61 14.90
N SER A 28 -26.37 6.44 13.71
CA SER A 28 -25.72 6.72 12.44
C SER A 28 -25.33 8.21 12.31
N ARG A 29 -26.14 9.15 12.80
CA ARG A 29 -25.85 10.60 12.79
C ARG A 29 -24.86 11.04 13.88
N ALA A 30 -24.77 10.36 15.02
CA ALA A 30 -23.79 10.65 16.06
C ALA A 30 -22.38 10.20 15.65
N PHE A 31 -22.25 9.07 14.94
CA PHE A 31 -20.97 8.59 14.39
C PHE A 31 -20.45 9.41 13.21
N THR A 32 -21.33 10.07 12.45
CA THR A 32 -20.94 11.00 11.35
C THR A 32 -20.33 12.30 11.85
N ARG A 33 -20.45 12.64 13.11
CA ARG A 33 -19.91 13.90 13.69
C ARG A 33 -18.43 13.80 14.09
N TYR A 34 -17.83 12.60 14.12
CA TYR A 34 -16.40 12.32 14.34
C TYR A 34 -15.76 11.52 13.19
N GLY A 35 -16.33 11.58 12.02
CA GLY A 35 -15.72 11.49 10.70
C GLY A 35 -14.78 10.31 10.37
N TYR A 36 -14.93 9.11 11.00
CA TYR A 36 -14.17 7.96 10.56
C TYR A 36 -15.09 6.96 9.84
N PRO A 37 -14.95 6.76 8.51
CA PRO A 37 -15.53 5.58 7.91
C PRO A 37 -14.87 4.36 8.57
N LEU A 38 -15.70 3.45 9.09
CA LEU A 38 -15.23 2.13 9.48
C LEU A 38 -14.48 1.54 8.27
N MET A 39 -13.27 1.02 8.44
CA MET A 39 -12.37 0.55 7.37
C MET A 39 -13.02 -0.44 6.40
N ASN A 40 -14.10 -1.09 6.79
CA ASN A 40 -14.89 -2.01 5.94
C ASN A 40 -15.90 -1.33 5.01
N THR A 41 -15.91 0.01 4.89
CA THR A 41 -16.91 0.74 4.10
C THR A 41 -16.32 1.53 2.93
N LEU A 42 -15.02 1.37 2.62
CA LEU A 42 -14.43 2.02 1.45
C LEU A 42 -15.10 1.51 0.17
N PRO A 43 -15.59 2.41 -0.71
CA PRO A 43 -16.22 2.00 -1.96
C PRO A 43 -15.18 1.31 -2.86
N THR A 44 -15.55 0.18 -3.43
CA THR A 44 -14.73 -0.49 -4.44
C THR A 44 -14.79 0.26 -5.78
N LEU A 45 -13.76 0.10 -6.63
CA LEU A 45 -13.77 0.68 -7.98
C LEU A 45 -15.00 0.21 -8.79
N ALA A 46 -15.39 -1.06 -8.64
CA ALA A 46 -16.57 -1.60 -9.30
C ALA A 46 -17.87 -0.91 -8.83
N ARG A 47 -18.00 -0.63 -7.54
CA ARG A 47 -19.15 0.11 -7.00
C ARG A 47 -19.21 1.53 -7.57
N LEU A 48 -18.09 2.26 -7.55
CA LEU A 48 -18.05 3.61 -8.11
C LEU A 48 -18.32 3.63 -9.62
N ALA A 49 -17.79 2.64 -10.37
CA ALA A 49 -18.06 2.50 -11.80
C ALA A 49 -19.55 2.23 -12.06
N SER A 50 -20.23 1.41 -11.23
CA SER A 50 -21.67 1.19 -11.28
C SER A 50 -22.45 2.47 -10.97
N ASP A 51 -22.05 3.23 -9.96
CA ASP A 51 -22.70 4.50 -9.61
C ASP A 51 -22.61 5.53 -10.76
N LEU A 52 -21.48 5.56 -11.48
CA LEU A 52 -21.31 6.37 -12.69
C LEU A 52 -22.19 5.85 -13.85
N ALA A 53 -22.24 4.54 -14.05
CA ALA A 53 -23.02 3.93 -15.14
C ALA A 53 -24.53 4.13 -14.97
N GLU A 54 -25.02 4.09 -13.74
CA GLU A 54 -26.44 4.25 -13.40
C GLU A 54 -26.83 5.72 -13.13
N GLY A 55 -25.89 6.66 -13.28
CA GLY A 55 -26.14 8.10 -13.09
C GLY A 55 -26.36 8.51 -11.63
N ARG A 56 -26.01 7.66 -10.64
CA ARG A 56 -26.05 8.01 -9.21
C ARG A 56 -24.93 8.99 -8.83
N ALA A 57 -23.86 9.00 -9.61
CA ALA A 57 -22.76 9.94 -9.49
C ALA A 57 -22.30 10.38 -10.88
N SER A 58 -21.54 11.48 -10.96
CA SER A 58 -20.78 11.88 -12.13
C SER A 58 -19.29 11.87 -11.80
N ALA A 59 -18.42 11.76 -12.81
CA ALA A 59 -16.98 11.87 -12.61
C ALA A 59 -16.62 13.20 -11.93
N ARG A 60 -17.31 14.27 -12.31
CA ARG A 60 -17.15 15.59 -11.69
C ARG A 60 -17.52 15.56 -10.21
N SER A 61 -18.66 14.98 -9.81
CA SER A 61 -19.08 14.93 -8.42
C SER A 61 -18.11 14.08 -7.56
N LEU A 62 -17.58 12.97 -8.09
CA LEU A 62 -16.58 12.16 -7.43
C LEU A 62 -15.26 12.93 -7.25
N ALA A 63 -14.81 13.64 -8.28
CA ALA A 63 -13.59 14.45 -8.20
C ALA A 63 -13.74 15.61 -7.20
N GLU A 64 -14.88 16.34 -7.24
CA GLU A 64 -15.17 17.43 -6.30
C GLU A 64 -15.20 16.93 -4.85
N ALA A 65 -15.81 15.77 -4.58
CA ALA A 65 -15.84 15.16 -3.26
C ALA A 65 -14.44 14.74 -2.77
N ALA A 66 -13.62 14.16 -3.66
CA ALA A 66 -12.25 13.80 -3.36
C ALA A 66 -11.37 15.02 -3.05
N LEU A 67 -11.47 16.07 -3.88
CA LEU A 67 -10.73 17.32 -3.72
C LEU A 67 -11.16 18.07 -2.45
N ALA A 68 -12.47 18.11 -2.13
CA ALA A 68 -12.95 18.74 -0.91
C ALA A 68 -12.34 18.10 0.34
N ARG A 69 -12.20 16.76 0.37
CA ARG A 69 -11.53 16.06 1.49
C ARG A 69 -10.02 16.30 1.50
N ALA A 70 -9.38 16.37 0.33
CA ALA A 70 -7.95 16.62 0.22
C ALA A 70 -7.58 18.06 0.64
N GLU A 71 -8.49 19.01 0.48
CA GLU A 71 -8.30 20.43 0.81
C GLU A 71 -8.89 20.82 2.19
N ASP A 72 -9.52 19.86 2.88
CA ASP A 72 -10.04 20.12 4.24
C ASP A 72 -8.89 20.39 5.21
N ALA A 73 -8.86 21.61 5.76
CA ALA A 73 -7.83 22.04 6.71
C ALA A 73 -7.83 21.22 8.02
N ALA A 74 -8.95 20.63 8.40
CA ALA A 74 -9.07 19.74 9.57
C ALA A 74 -8.62 18.31 9.28
N GLY A 75 -8.47 17.94 8.00
CA GLY A 75 -8.10 16.62 7.53
C GLY A 75 -6.59 16.37 7.45
N GLU A 76 -6.24 15.29 6.75
CA GLU A 76 -4.84 14.90 6.53
C GLU A 76 -4.30 15.35 5.16
N GLY A 77 -5.11 15.97 4.31
CA GLY A 77 -4.76 16.26 2.93
C GLY A 77 -3.48 17.08 2.77
N ALA A 78 -3.26 18.11 3.58
CA ALA A 78 -2.05 18.92 3.57
C ALA A 78 -0.75 18.12 3.85
N ARG A 79 -0.86 16.98 4.57
CA ARG A 79 0.24 16.05 4.82
C ARG A 79 0.25 14.86 3.85
N ALA A 80 -0.92 14.51 3.29
CA ALA A 80 -1.06 13.39 2.36
C ALA A 80 -0.66 13.74 0.93
N PHE A 81 -0.72 15.02 0.53
CA PHE A 81 -0.37 15.46 -0.81
C PHE A 81 0.81 16.43 -0.82
N THR A 82 1.67 16.30 -1.82
CA THR A 82 2.71 17.29 -2.17
C THR A 82 2.16 18.30 -3.17
N LEU A 83 1.19 17.90 -3.98
CA LEU A 83 0.52 18.73 -4.97
C LEU A 83 -0.92 18.24 -5.19
N ILE A 84 -1.89 19.15 -5.11
CA ILE A 84 -3.27 18.94 -5.56
C ILE A 84 -3.46 19.78 -6.82
N ASP A 85 -3.86 19.14 -7.92
CA ASP A 85 -4.09 19.81 -9.21
C ASP A 85 -5.59 19.87 -9.52
N ARG A 86 -6.29 20.69 -8.74
CA ARG A 86 -7.75 20.87 -8.84
C ARG A 86 -8.21 21.23 -10.27
N PRO A 87 -7.60 22.22 -10.99
CA PRO A 87 -8.06 22.58 -12.31
C PRO A 87 -7.96 21.40 -13.28
N ARG A 88 -6.83 20.67 -13.28
CA ARG A 88 -6.61 19.51 -14.16
C ARG A 88 -7.54 18.35 -13.79
N ALA A 89 -7.72 18.06 -12.51
CA ALA A 89 -8.63 16.99 -12.07
C ALA A 89 -10.08 17.25 -12.51
N LEU A 90 -10.57 18.48 -12.36
CA LEU A 90 -11.92 18.84 -12.79
C LEU A 90 -12.08 18.84 -14.32
N ALA A 91 -11.05 19.22 -15.07
CA ALA A 91 -11.06 19.13 -16.53
C ALA A 91 -11.12 17.66 -17.02
N LEU A 92 -10.32 16.77 -16.41
CA LEU A 92 -10.35 15.33 -16.71
C LEU A 92 -11.72 14.72 -16.37
N ALA A 93 -12.31 15.09 -15.24
CA ALA A 93 -13.62 14.62 -14.82
C ALA A 93 -14.72 15.10 -15.79
N ALA A 94 -14.69 16.36 -16.20
CA ALA A 94 -15.66 16.89 -17.17
C ALA A 94 -15.55 16.20 -18.54
N ALA A 95 -14.32 15.91 -19.00
CA ALA A 95 -14.09 15.16 -20.23
C ALA A 95 -14.64 13.72 -20.13
N SER A 96 -14.43 13.05 -18.98
CA SER A 96 -14.99 11.74 -18.70
C SER A 96 -16.54 11.75 -18.74
N ASP A 97 -17.19 12.72 -18.11
CA ASP A 97 -18.64 12.86 -18.12
C ASP A 97 -19.18 13.11 -19.55
N ALA A 98 -18.46 13.89 -20.36
CA ALA A 98 -18.83 14.13 -21.77
C ALA A 98 -18.74 12.85 -22.62
N LEU A 99 -17.63 12.07 -22.47
CA LEU A 99 -17.47 10.80 -23.15
C LEU A 99 -18.54 9.79 -22.74
N ARG A 100 -18.84 9.69 -21.44
CA ARG A 100 -19.90 8.80 -20.93
C ARG A 100 -21.27 9.16 -21.48
N LYS A 101 -21.62 10.45 -21.61
CA LYS A 101 -22.86 10.90 -22.27
C LYS A 101 -22.93 10.48 -23.74
N ALA A 102 -21.77 10.38 -24.40
CA ALA A 102 -21.68 9.88 -25.79
C ALA A 102 -21.62 8.33 -25.86
N GLY A 103 -21.81 7.61 -24.73
CA GLY A 103 -21.77 6.15 -24.69
C GLY A 103 -20.37 5.55 -24.68
N ILE A 104 -19.34 6.36 -24.44
CA ILE A 104 -17.93 5.95 -24.46
C ILE A 104 -17.40 5.79 -23.02
N VAL A 105 -16.95 4.58 -22.68
CA VAL A 105 -16.28 4.25 -21.43
C VAL A 105 -14.96 3.55 -21.77
N ARG A 106 -13.82 4.20 -21.51
CA ARG A 106 -12.49 3.72 -21.94
C ARG A 106 -11.99 2.51 -21.15
N SER A 107 -12.31 2.47 -19.85
CA SER A 107 -11.89 1.39 -18.95
C SER A 107 -12.73 1.39 -17.66
N PRO A 108 -12.56 0.38 -16.77
CA PRO A 108 -13.15 0.40 -15.43
C PRO A 108 -12.68 1.55 -14.52
N LEU A 109 -11.62 2.29 -14.88
CA LEU A 109 -11.14 3.47 -14.16
C LEU A 109 -11.70 4.79 -14.70
N GLU A 110 -12.55 4.74 -15.75
CA GLU A 110 -13.12 5.94 -16.39
C GLU A 110 -13.88 6.82 -15.39
N GLY A 111 -13.34 8.03 -15.15
CA GLY A 111 -13.95 9.04 -14.28
C GLY A 111 -13.66 8.84 -12.79
N LEU A 112 -12.86 7.84 -12.39
CA LEU A 112 -12.55 7.60 -10.98
C LEU A 112 -11.37 8.43 -10.49
N PRO A 113 -11.44 9.04 -9.27
CA PRO A 113 -10.34 9.80 -8.69
C PRO A 113 -9.19 8.87 -8.28
N VAL A 114 -7.98 9.17 -8.76
CA VAL A 114 -6.75 8.42 -8.51
C VAL A 114 -5.66 9.36 -8.00
N SER A 115 -4.90 8.94 -6.99
CA SER A 115 -3.71 9.64 -6.53
C SER A 115 -2.44 8.91 -6.97
N VAL A 116 -1.35 9.66 -7.19
CA VAL A 116 -0.07 9.10 -7.64
C VAL A 116 1.05 9.56 -6.72
N LYS A 117 1.93 8.63 -6.32
CA LYS A 117 3.07 8.93 -5.46
C LYS A 117 4.02 9.92 -6.12
N ASP A 118 4.64 10.79 -5.35
CA ASP A 118 5.51 11.86 -5.83
C ASP A 118 6.90 11.39 -6.32
N VAL A 119 6.95 10.22 -6.93
CA VAL A 119 8.11 9.66 -7.65
C VAL A 119 7.86 9.50 -9.15
N PHE A 120 6.61 9.65 -9.59
CA PHE A 120 6.25 9.51 -11.00
C PHE A 120 6.38 10.84 -11.73
N ASP A 121 7.01 10.84 -12.88
CA ASP A 121 7.00 11.99 -13.75
C ASP A 121 5.60 12.22 -14.31
N VAL A 122 5.11 13.44 -14.11
CA VAL A 122 3.88 13.98 -14.68
C VAL A 122 4.28 15.22 -15.47
N ALA A 123 4.01 15.23 -16.76
CA ALA A 123 4.41 16.31 -17.66
C ALA A 123 3.98 17.68 -17.13
N GLY A 124 4.95 18.62 -17.08
CA GLY A 124 4.75 19.97 -16.56
C GLY A 124 4.79 20.10 -15.04
N GLN A 125 5.00 19.01 -14.27
CA GLN A 125 5.10 19.04 -12.81
C GLN A 125 6.50 18.64 -12.34
N VAL A 126 6.94 19.20 -11.21
CA VAL A 126 8.20 18.80 -10.56
C VAL A 126 8.01 17.49 -9.83
N THR A 127 8.92 16.53 -10.00
CA THR A 127 8.97 15.28 -9.21
C THR A 127 9.91 15.49 -8.03
N THR A 128 9.36 15.72 -6.83
CA THR A 128 10.17 16.06 -5.66
C THR A 128 10.62 14.85 -4.84
N ALA A 129 10.01 13.67 -5.04
CA ALA A 129 10.24 12.47 -4.24
C ALA A 129 10.13 12.71 -2.72
N GLY A 130 9.25 13.63 -2.33
CA GLY A 130 9.06 14.04 -0.93
C GLY A 130 10.24 14.79 -0.32
N SER A 131 11.19 15.27 -1.12
CA SER A 131 12.44 15.90 -0.67
C SER A 131 12.43 17.41 -0.94
N ALA A 132 13.04 18.17 -0.03
CA ALA A 132 13.37 19.57 -0.26
C ALA A 132 14.49 19.75 -1.29
N VAL A 133 15.35 18.75 -1.46
CA VAL A 133 16.51 18.78 -2.39
C VAL A 133 16.08 18.92 -3.85
N LEU A 134 14.88 18.47 -4.19
CA LEU A 134 14.33 18.51 -5.55
C LEU A 134 13.21 19.55 -5.71
N ALA A 135 13.02 20.46 -4.75
CA ALA A 135 11.94 21.45 -4.81
C ALA A 135 12.04 22.35 -6.04
N ASP A 136 13.25 22.72 -6.42
CA ASP A 136 13.56 23.60 -7.56
C ASP A 136 14.02 22.83 -8.80
N ALA A 137 13.80 21.52 -8.85
CA ALA A 137 14.13 20.73 -10.04
C ALA A 137 13.23 21.13 -11.23
N PRO A 138 13.72 21.00 -12.49
CA PRO A 138 12.89 21.30 -13.64
C PRO A 138 11.66 20.38 -13.69
N PRO A 139 10.50 20.89 -14.14
CA PRO A 139 9.32 20.07 -14.37
C PRO A 139 9.63 18.93 -15.35
N ALA A 140 9.00 17.78 -15.17
CA ALA A 140 9.13 16.65 -16.07
C ALA A 140 8.67 17.02 -17.50
N ALA A 141 9.49 16.69 -18.49
CA ALA A 141 9.19 16.98 -19.89
C ALA A 141 8.08 16.08 -20.48
N CYS A 142 7.91 14.88 -19.93
CA CYS A 142 6.91 13.90 -20.34
C CYS A 142 6.38 13.13 -19.14
N ASN A 143 5.26 12.45 -19.35
CA ASN A 143 4.71 11.53 -18.34
C ASN A 143 5.55 10.24 -18.26
N ALA A 144 5.59 9.64 -17.08
CA ALA A 144 5.91 8.21 -16.96
C ALA A 144 4.85 7.37 -17.71
N PRO A 145 5.22 6.26 -18.38
CA PRO A 145 4.26 5.42 -19.11
C PRO A 145 3.07 4.93 -18.26
N VAL A 146 3.26 4.75 -16.95
CA VAL A 146 2.15 4.41 -16.04
C VAL A 146 1.15 5.56 -15.90
N ILE A 147 1.60 6.80 -15.96
CA ILE A 147 0.73 7.99 -15.94
C ILE A 147 -0.05 8.11 -17.25
N ASP A 148 0.61 7.89 -18.38
CA ASP A 148 -0.06 7.88 -19.70
C ASP A 148 -1.14 6.80 -19.76
N ARG A 149 -0.87 5.60 -19.22
CA ARG A 149 -1.86 4.52 -19.16
C ARG A 149 -3.04 4.85 -18.26
N LEU A 150 -2.83 5.49 -17.13
CA LEU A 150 -3.91 5.96 -16.25
C LEU A 150 -4.79 7.00 -16.96
N LEU A 151 -4.17 7.97 -17.62
CA LEU A 151 -4.89 9.00 -18.37
C LEU A 151 -5.66 8.41 -19.57
N ALA A 152 -5.04 7.51 -20.33
CA ALA A 152 -5.67 6.79 -21.43
C ALA A 152 -6.86 5.92 -20.95
N ALA A 153 -6.75 5.35 -19.75
CA ALA A 153 -7.84 4.59 -19.10
C ALA A 153 -8.96 5.48 -18.54
N GLY A 154 -8.80 6.81 -18.58
CA GLY A 154 -9.79 7.76 -18.10
C GLY A 154 -9.77 8.05 -16.61
N ALA A 155 -8.71 7.66 -15.91
CA ALA A 155 -8.56 7.99 -14.50
C ALA A 155 -8.41 9.51 -14.30
N VAL A 156 -9.04 10.02 -13.24
CA VAL A 156 -8.96 11.43 -12.85
C VAL A 156 -7.85 11.56 -11.81
N ILE A 157 -6.66 11.99 -12.24
CA ILE A 157 -5.54 12.20 -11.31
C ILE A 157 -5.81 13.44 -10.48
N VAL A 158 -6.05 13.28 -9.17
CA VAL A 158 -6.39 14.35 -8.23
C VAL A 158 -5.15 15.08 -7.69
N GLY A 159 -4.01 14.39 -7.61
CA GLY A 159 -2.79 14.99 -7.10
C GLY A 159 -1.66 13.99 -6.89
N ARG A 160 -0.52 14.52 -6.42
CA ARG A 160 0.70 13.78 -6.09
C ARG A 160 0.77 13.57 -4.58
N THR A 161 0.98 12.35 -4.14
CA THR A 161 0.96 12.04 -2.72
C THR A 161 2.34 12.13 -2.08
N SER A 162 2.34 12.64 -0.85
CA SER A 162 3.51 12.66 0.03
C SER A 162 4.03 11.25 0.30
N MET A 163 5.29 11.18 0.67
CA MET A 163 6.03 9.94 0.86
C MET A 163 7.22 10.16 1.79
N THR A 164 7.81 9.09 2.29
CA THR A 164 9.15 9.16 2.88
C THR A 164 10.13 9.68 1.83
N GLU A 165 11.00 10.60 2.23
CA GLU A 165 12.00 11.19 1.35
C GLU A 165 12.74 10.11 0.57
N PHE A 166 12.81 10.27 -0.78
CA PHE A 166 13.44 9.33 -1.72
C PHE A 166 13.02 7.86 -1.56
N ALA A 167 11.82 7.62 -1.04
CA ALA A 167 11.27 6.28 -0.78
C ALA A 167 12.09 5.42 0.22
N PHE A 168 13.02 5.99 1.01
CA PHE A 168 14.02 5.21 1.73
C PHE A 168 13.71 4.98 3.21
N SER A 169 12.46 4.67 3.56
CA SER A 169 12.05 4.10 4.86
C SER A 169 10.66 3.44 4.75
N GLY A 170 10.39 2.45 5.60
CA GLY A 170 9.09 1.78 5.74
C GLY A 170 8.12 2.49 6.69
N LEU A 171 8.51 3.59 7.33
CA LEU A 171 7.72 4.23 8.40
C LEU A 171 6.75 5.29 7.89
N GLY A 172 7.05 5.93 6.77
CA GLY A 172 6.21 7.01 6.22
C GLY A 172 6.50 8.39 6.80
N LEU A 173 7.50 8.52 7.68
CA LEU A 173 7.93 9.80 8.23
C LEU A 173 8.54 10.69 7.15
N ASN A 174 8.21 11.98 7.15
CA ASN A 174 8.81 13.00 6.30
C ASN A 174 8.92 14.32 7.06
N PRO A 175 10.15 14.79 7.39
CA PRO A 175 10.34 16.02 8.14
C PRO A 175 10.07 17.29 7.30
N HIS A 176 10.15 17.21 5.95
CA HIS A 176 9.99 18.35 5.06
C HIS A 176 8.52 18.71 4.80
N ARG A 177 7.65 17.70 4.77
CA ARG A 177 6.24 17.84 4.39
C ARG A 177 5.27 17.52 5.53
N GLY A 178 5.78 17.04 6.65
CA GLY A 178 4.97 16.42 7.70
C GLY A 178 4.55 15.00 7.32
N THR A 179 4.11 14.25 8.32
CA THR A 179 3.72 12.86 8.17
C THR A 179 2.19 12.75 8.26
N PRO A 180 1.49 12.21 7.26
CA PRO A 180 0.07 11.95 7.37
C PRO A 180 -0.17 10.91 8.45
N ARG A 181 -1.17 11.12 9.30
CA ARG A 181 -1.49 10.21 10.40
C ARG A 181 -2.30 9.03 9.88
N ASN A 182 -2.04 7.88 10.46
CA ASN A 182 -2.81 6.66 10.22
C ASN A 182 -4.31 6.89 10.48
N PRO A 183 -5.24 6.35 9.66
CA PRO A 183 -6.68 6.46 9.92
C PRO A 183 -7.10 5.81 11.24
N TRP A 184 -6.40 4.74 11.65
CA TRP A 184 -6.62 4.11 12.94
C TRP A 184 -5.94 4.90 14.06
N ASP A 185 -6.65 5.12 15.16
CA ASP A 185 -6.17 5.82 16.36
C ASP A 185 -5.49 7.17 16.01
N ARG A 186 -6.19 7.98 15.25
CA ARG A 186 -5.69 9.26 14.74
C ARG A 186 -5.34 10.26 15.85
N ALA A 187 -5.98 10.13 17.01
CA ALA A 187 -5.71 10.98 18.18
C ALA A 187 -4.28 10.74 18.72
N THR A 188 -3.82 9.51 18.78
CA THR A 188 -2.43 9.17 19.14
C THR A 188 -1.44 9.65 18.07
N GLY A 189 -1.86 9.77 16.80
CA GLY A 189 -0.97 10.16 15.71
C GLY A 189 0.01 9.05 15.37
N ARG A 190 -0.49 7.92 14.84
CA ARG A 190 0.34 6.78 14.45
C ARG A 190 0.86 6.91 13.03
N ILE A 191 1.97 6.22 12.72
CA ILE A 191 2.52 6.19 11.36
C ILE A 191 1.55 5.49 10.40
N PRO A 192 1.44 5.97 9.15
CA PRO A 192 0.67 5.29 8.11
C PRO A 192 1.45 4.14 7.45
N GLY A 193 2.74 4.01 7.80
CA GLY A 193 3.67 3.20 7.01
C GLY A 193 4.14 3.91 5.75
N GLY A 194 5.17 3.35 5.14
CA GLY A 194 5.85 3.96 4.00
C GLY A 194 6.52 2.95 3.08
N SER A 195 7.09 3.51 2.05
CA SER A 195 7.30 4.95 1.75
C SER A 195 6.08 5.62 1.10
N SER A 196 5.05 4.89 0.60
CA SER A 196 3.85 5.45 -0.03
C SER A 196 2.80 5.90 1.01
N SER A 197 3.21 6.74 1.97
CA SER A 197 2.44 7.15 3.14
C SER A 197 1.18 7.94 2.76
N GLY A 198 1.34 8.99 1.97
CA GLY A 198 0.21 9.82 1.51
C GLY A 198 -0.72 9.05 0.57
N ALA A 199 -0.19 8.08 -0.19
CA ALA A 199 -0.99 7.21 -1.06
C ALA A 199 -2.01 6.39 -0.23
N ALA A 200 -1.58 5.76 0.86
CA ALA A 200 -2.49 5.00 1.72
C ALA A 200 -3.54 5.91 2.37
N VAL A 201 -3.11 7.04 2.97
CA VAL A 201 -4.04 7.96 3.65
C VAL A 201 -5.01 8.61 2.65
N SER A 202 -4.59 8.91 1.41
CA SER A 202 -5.50 9.47 0.40
C SER A 202 -6.66 8.52 0.07
N VAL A 203 -6.43 7.21 0.08
CA VAL A 203 -7.49 6.21 -0.16
C VAL A 203 -8.37 6.05 1.08
N THR A 204 -7.79 5.89 2.26
CA THR A 204 -8.57 5.67 3.50
C THR A 204 -9.45 6.84 3.87
N ASP A 205 -9.03 8.06 3.56
CA ASP A 205 -9.79 9.28 3.86
C ASP A 205 -10.70 9.70 2.68
N GLY A 206 -10.78 8.88 1.63
CA GLY A 206 -11.66 9.13 0.47
C GLY A 206 -11.24 10.32 -0.39
N MET A 207 -9.97 10.70 -0.34
CA MET A 207 -9.37 11.72 -1.23
C MET A 207 -9.01 11.14 -2.61
N ALA A 208 -9.02 9.81 -2.72
CA ALA A 208 -8.89 9.04 -3.95
C ALA A 208 -9.58 7.68 -3.78
N ALA A 209 -10.05 7.07 -4.88
CA ALA A 209 -10.59 5.72 -4.88
C ALA A 209 -9.49 4.65 -5.02
N LEU A 210 -8.34 5.06 -5.53
CA LEU A 210 -7.17 4.25 -5.82
C LEU A 210 -5.92 5.12 -5.69
N ALA A 211 -4.85 4.54 -5.16
CA ALA A 211 -3.53 5.18 -5.17
C ALA A 211 -2.50 4.30 -5.88
N ILE A 212 -1.56 4.94 -6.58
CA ILE A 212 -0.42 4.27 -7.21
C ILE A 212 0.85 4.62 -6.46
N GLY A 213 1.55 3.58 -6.00
CA GLY A 213 2.80 3.69 -5.27
C GLY A 213 3.95 2.91 -5.89
N THR A 214 5.08 2.89 -5.19
CA THR A 214 6.25 2.05 -5.52
C THR A 214 6.62 1.18 -4.33
N ASP A 215 7.19 0.02 -4.59
CA ASP A 215 7.57 -0.97 -3.57
C ASP A 215 8.97 -1.51 -3.87
N THR A 216 9.94 -1.07 -3.08
CA THR A 216 11.35 -1.49 -3.16
C THR A 216 11.71 -2.48 -2.06
N GLY A 217 11.12 -2.29 -0.88
CA GLY A 217 11.29 -3.16 0.29
C GLY A 217 9.98 -3.36 1.05
N GLY A 218 8.82 -2.98 0.44
CA GLY A 218 7.51 -3.08 1.08
C GLY A 218 6.63 -1.84 0.92
N SER A 219 7.09 -0.84 0.17
CA SER A 219 6.51 0.51 0.21
C SER A 219 5.10 0.69 -0.42
N VAL A 220 4.49 -0.36 -0.95
CA VAL A 220 3.05 -0.48 -1.24
C VAL A 220 2.37 -1.30 -0.13
N ARG A 221 2.97 -2.43 0.24
CA ARG A 221 2.41 -3.43 1.15
C ARG A 221 2.39 -2.96 2.60
N ILE A 222 3.45 -2.32 3.08
CA ILE A 222 3.55 -1.79 4.45
C ILE A 222 2.44 -0.76 4.73
N PRO A 223 2.31 0.34 3.96
CA PRO A 223 1.25 1.31 4.23
C PRO A 223 -0.14 0.73 4.01
N SER A 224 -0.34 -0.21 3.08
CA SER A 224 -1.61 -0.93 2.96
C SER A 224 -1.92 -1.73 4.23
N ALA A 225 -0.94 -2.45 4.78
CA ALA A 225 -1.11 -3.24 6.00
C ALA A 225 -1.48 -2.39 7.20
N LEU A 226 -0.78 -1.26 7.41
CA LEU A 226 -0.98 -0.40 8.57
C LEU A 226 -2.23 0.48 8.47
N CYS A 227 -2.73 0.73 7.25
CA CYS A 227 -3.93 1.53 7.01
C CYS A 227 -5.17 0.69 6.67
N GLY A 228 -5.11 -0.64 6.77
CA GLY A 228 -6.26 -1.52 6.51
C GLY A 228 -6.68 -1.61 5.05
N LEU A 229 -5.76 -1.39 4.11
CA LEU A 229 -5.97 -1.47 2.67
C LEU A 229 -5.45 -2.79 2.11
N THR A 230 -5.88 -3.10 0.90
CA THR A 230 -5.23 -4.09 0.05
C THR A 230 -4.14 -3.42 -0.79
N GLY A 231 -2.92 -3.97 -0.76
CA GLY A 231 -1.81 -3.51 -1.59
C GLY A 231 -1.25 -4.65 -2.43
N PHE A 232 -0.94 -4.39 -3.69
CA PHE A 232 -0.34 -5.38 -4.58
C PHE A 232 1.01 -4.91 -5.10
N LYS A 233 2.03 -5.72 -4.83
CA LYS A 233 3.35 -5.62 -5.46
C LYS A 233 3.44 -6.67 -6.55
N PRO A 234 3.42 -6.31 -7.85
CA PRO A 234 3.62 -7.26 -8.92
C PRO A 234 5.08 -7.70 -9.03
N THR A 235 5.35 -8.74 -9.81
CA THR A 235 6.69 -9.05 -10.34
C THR A 235 7.27 -7.78 -10.99
N GLN A 236 8.55 -7.47 -10.72
CA GLN A 236 9.15 -6.18 -11.07
C GLN A 236 8.97 -5.80 -12.55
N ARG A 237 9.24 -6.73 -13.47
CA ARG A 237 9.18 -6.48 -14.92
C ARG A 237 7.78 -6.24 -15.48
N ARG A 238 6.72 -6.50 -14.67
CA ARG A 238 5.34 -6.43 -15.12
C ARG A 238 4.87 -5.00 -15.41
N VAL A 239 5.27 -4.02 -14.61
CA VAL A 239 4.91 -2.62 -14.79
C VAL A 239 6.16 -1.79 -15.10
N SER A 240 6.07 -0.89 -16.10
CA SER A 240 7.18 -0.02 -16.48
C SER A 240 7.59 0.91 -15.33
N ARG A 241 8.89 1.08 -15.16
CA ARG A 241 9.50 2.01 -14.20
C ARG A 241 10.17 3.22 -14.88
N GLN A 242 9.99 3.36 -16.18
CA GLN A 242 10.45 4.54 -16.90
C GLN A 242 9.73 5.79 -16.37
N GLY A 243 10.45 6.89 -16.15
CA GLY A 243 9.89 8.10 -15.56
C GLY A 243 9.50 7.95 -14.09
N VAL A 244 10.07 6.97 -13.39
CA VAL A 244 9.95 6.81 -11.94
C VAL A 244 11.31 7.12 -11.32
N LEU A 245 11.34 8.08 -10.38
CA LEU A 245 12.58 8.39 -9.65
C LEU A 245 13.00 7.13 -8.84
N PRO A 246 14.21 6.57 -9.09
CA PRO A 246 14.58 5.29 -8.52
C PRO A 246 15.05 5.40 -7.07
N LEU A 247 14.66 4.42 -6.25
CA LEU A 247 15.40 4.08 -5.03
C LEU A 247 16.41 2.96 -5.35
N SER A 248 15.95 1.90 -6.02
CA SER A 248 16.78 0.76 -6.39
C SER A 248 16.31 0.17 -7.73
N ALA A 249 17.09 0.35 -8.76
CA ALA A 249 16.78 -0.16 -10.10
C ALA A 249 16.57 -1.69 -10.13
N SER A 250 17.24 -2.41 -9.22
CA SER A 250 17.13 -3.87 -9.10
C SER A 250 15.91 -4.36 -8.33
N LEU A 251 15.25 -3.51 -7.52
CA LEU A 251 14.21 -3.93 -6.58
C LEU A 251 12.89 -3.16 -6.74
N ASP A 252 12.91 -1.94 -7.28
CA ASP A 252 11.71 -1.11 -7.42
C ASP A 252 10.63 -1.80 -8.25
N SER A 253 9.40 -1.75 -7.79
CA SER A 253 8.20 -2.14 -8.53
C SER A 253 7.11 -1.10 -8.34
N VAL A 254 6.16 -1.03 -9.27
CA VAL A 254 5.00 -0.12 -9.22
C VAL A 254 3.77 -0.93 -8.90
N GLY A 255 2.95 -0.47 -7.97
CA GLY A 255 1.75 -1.19 -7.58
C GLY A 255 0.66 -0.32 -6.96
N PRO A 256 -0.58 -0.84 -6.93
CA PRO A 256 -1.75 -0.16 -6.38
C PRO A 256 -1.92 -0.36 -4.87
N LEU A 257 -2.53 0.65 -4.23
CA LEU A 257 -3.14 0.59 -2.90
C LEU A 257 -4.64 0.89 -3.06
N ALA A 258 -5.50 -0.01 -2.63
CA ALA A 258 -6.94 0.06 -2.89
C ALA A 258 -7.78 -0.65 -1.83
N ALA A 259 -9.10 -0.57 -1.95
CA ALA A 259 -10.04 -1.17 -1.01
C ALA A 259 -10.11 -2.71 -1.07
N SER A 260 -9.71 -3.34 -2.19
CA SER A 260 -9.86 -4.79 -2.38
C SER A 260 -8.89 -5.39 -3.39
N VAL A 261 -8.77 -6.73 -3.38
CA VAL A 261 -7.99 -7.47 -4.38
C VAL A 261 -8.51 -7.21 -5.79
N GLN A 262 -9.83 -7.16 -5.99
CA GLN A 262 -10.40 -6.86 -7.30
C GLN A 262 -10.03 -5.45 -7.78
N CYS A 263 -9.97 -4.48 -6.88
CA CYS A 263 -9.49 -3.13 -7.21
C CYS A 263 -8.01 -3.16 -7.63
N CYS A 264 -7.17 -3.93 -6.93
CA CYS A 264 -5.77 -4.12 -7.29
C CYS A 264 -5.61 -4.81 -8.66
N ILE A 265 -6.42 -5.82 -8.96
CA ILE A 265 -6.45 -6.51 -10.27
C ILE A 265 -6.78 -5.51 -11.40
N THR A 266 -7.83 -4.70 -11.21
CA THR A 266 -8.24 -3.67 -12.17
C THR A 266 -7.12 -2.66 -12.42
N ALA A 267 -6.53 -2.15 -11.34
CA ALA A 267 -5.44 -1.17 -11.41
C ALA A 267 -4.18 -1.76 -12.07
N ASP A 268 -3.75 -2.96 -11.67
CA ASP A 268 -2.59 -3.63 -12.26
C ASP A 268 -2.77 -3.92 -13.75
N GLY A 269 -4.00 -4.27 -14.16
CA GLY A 269 -4.35 -4.43 -15.58
C GLY A 269 -4.08 -3.18 -16.40
N VAL A 270 -4.48 -2.02 -15.89
CA VAL A 270 -4.22 -0.72 -16.51
C VAL A 270 -2.74 -0.38 -16.49
N LEU A 271 -2.08 -0.50 -15.33
CA LEU A 271 -0.66 -0.15 -15.16
C LEU A 271 0.27 -1.01 -16.02
N SER A 272 -0.03 -2.29 -16.16
CA SER A 272 0.76 -3.22 -16.97
C SER A 272 0.38 -3.21 -18.46
N GLY A 273 -0.82 -2.71 -18.81
CA GLY A 273 -1.40 -2.81 -20.15
C GLY A 273 -1.85 -4.24 -20.49
N GLN A 274 -2.11 -5.08 -19.47
CA GLN A 274 -2.53 -6.47 -19.64
C GLN A 274 -3.84 -6.71 -18.89
N THR A 275 -4.89 -7.04 -19.60
CA THR A 275 -6.20 -7.33 -18.98
C THR A 275 -6.15 -8.68 -18.25
N TRP A 276 -6.64 -8.69 -17.03
CA TRP A 276 -6.82 -9.91 -16.25
C TRP A 276 -8.25 -10.45 -16.41
N GLN A 277 -8.33 -11.77 -16.64
CA GLN A 277 -9.59 -12.54 -16.54
C GLN A 277 -9.37 -13.61 -15.45
N LEU A 278 -9.41 -13.19 -14.19
CA LEU A 278 -9.16 -14.05 -13.06
C LEU A 278 -10.48 -14.45 -12.37
N GLN A 279 -10.57 -15.72 -12.01
CA GLN A 279 -11.59 -16.24 -11.11
C GLN A 279 -10.95 -16.57 -9.76
N PRO A 280 -11.70 -16.46 -8.64
CA PRO A 280 -11.22 -16.91 -7.34
C PRO A 280 -10.77 -18.38 -7.41
N ARG A 281 -9.54 -18.64 -6.95
CA ARG A 281 -9.04 -20.01 -6.86
C ARG A 281 -9.54 -20.65 -5.58
N PRO A 282 -10.13 -21.86 -5.60
CA PRO A 282 -10.59 -22.54 -4.41
C PRO A 282 -9.49 -22.69 -3.35
N LEU A 283 -9.83 -22.46 -2.08
CA LEU A 283 -8.91 -22.66 -0.97
C LEU A 283 -8.77 -24.14 -0.58
N ALA A 284 -9.82 -24.92 -0.82
CA ALA A 284 -9.79 -26.36 -0.59
C ALA A 284 -8.68 -27.02 -1.39
N GLY A 285 -7.74 -27.67 -0.68
CA GLY A 285 -6.57 -28.30 -1.26
C GLY A 285 -5.43 -27.37 -1.66
N ALA A 286 -5.57 -26.03 -1.52
CA ALA A 286 -4.49 -25.08 -1.76
C ALA A 286 -3.31 -25.36 -0.81
N ARG A 287 -2.09 -25.44 -1.36
CA ARG A 287 -0.86 -25.73 -0.61
C ARG A 287 -0.15 -24.42 -0.31
N LEU A 288 -0.15 -24.03 0.96
CA LEU A 288 0.35 -22.74 1.40
C LEU A 288 1.55 -22.97 2.33
N ALA A 289 2.69 -22.37 1.99
CA ALA A 289 3.89 -22.41 2.82
C ALA A 289 3.83 -21.27 3.86
N CYS A 290 4.13 -21.56 5.12
CA CYS A 290 4.34 -20.54 6.16
C CYS A 290 5.78 -20.65 6.64
N PRO A 291 6.61 -19.59 6.56
CA PRO A 291 8.01 -19.68 6.99
C PRO A 291 8.12 -20.10 8.44
N ALA A 292 9.14 -20.93 8.74
CA ALA A 292 9.42 -21.33 10.11
C ALA A 292 10.32 -20.33 10.85
N GLU A 293 11.07 -19.49 10.11
CA GLU A 293 12.11 -18.58 10.63
C GLU A 293 11.84 -17.12 10.26
N ILE A 294 12.47 -16.21 10.96
CA ILE A 294 12.59 -14.77 10.70
C ILE A 294 11.25 -14.03 10.62
N ALA A 295 10.38 -14.40 9.67
CA ALA A 295 9.18 -13.63 9.38
C ALA A 295 8.15 -13.60 10.54
N LEU A 296 8.26 -14.54 11.46
CA LEU A 296 7.37 -14.67 12.62
C LEU A 296 8.05 -14.27 13.94
N ASP A 297 9.32 -13.89 13.89
CA ASP A 297 10.03 -13.45 15.08
C ASP A 297 9.55 -12.06 15.52
N ASP A 298 9.65 -11.73 16.79
CA ASP A 298 9.35 -10.40 17.37
C ASP A 298 7.99 -9.80 16.92
N MET A 299 6.97 -10.64 16.75
CA MET A 299 5.62 -10.15 16.45
C MET A 299 4.97 -9.53 17.69
N ASP A 300 4.24 -8.42 17.50
CA ASP A 300 3.28 -7.94 18.48
C ASP A 300 2.23 -9.02 18.76
N ALA A 301 1.79 -9.15 20.01
CA ALA A 301 0.75 -10.10 20.38
C ALA A 301 -0.54 -9.95 19.57
N HIS A 302 -0.91 -8.70 19.23
CA HIS A 302 -2.04 -8.39 18.36
C HIS A 302 -1.87 -8.94 16.95
N VAL A 303 -0.71 -8.72 16.32
CA VAL A 303 -0.43 -9.23 14.97
C VAL A 303 -0.37 -10.76 14.97
N ALA A 304 0.26 -11.37 16.00
CA ALA A 304 0.32 -12.80 16.16
C ALA A 304 -1.08 -13.42 16.25
N ALA A 305 -1.94 -12.89 17.13
CA ALA A 305 -3.31 -13.39 17.29
C ALA A 305 -4.15 -13.22 16.02
N ALA A 306 -4.01 -12.10 15.29
CA ALA A 306 -4.69 -11.87 14.01
C ALA A 306 -4.22 -12.88 12.95
N PHE A 307 -2.91 -13.17 12.90
CA PHE A 307 -2.34 -14.13 11.99
C PHE A 307 -2.80 -15.56 12.29
N ASP A 308 -2.81 -15.97 13.55
CA ASP A 308 -3.30 -17.28 13.96
C ASP A 308 -4.78 -17.46 13.58
N ARG A 309 -5.64 -16.48 13.86
CA ARG A 309 -7.04 -16.49 13.39
C ARG A 309 -7.16 -16.64 11.86
N ALA A 310 -6.30 -15.95 11.10
CA ALA A 310 -6.30 -16.08 9.65
C ALA A 310 -5.91 -17.50 9.20
N LEU A 311 -4.89 -18.12 9.84
CA LEU A 311 -4.48 -19.49 9.56
C LEU A 311 -5.58 -20.49 9.89
N GLU A 312 -6.28 -20.33 11.01
CA GLU A 312 -7.43 -21.18 11.40
C GLU A 312 -8.56 -21.11 10.37
N ARG A 313 -8.91 -19.89 9.91
CA ARG A 313 -9.93 -19.71 8.86
C ARG A 313 -9.51 -20.38 7.54
N LEU A 314 -8.27 -20.23 7.14
CA LEU A 314 -7.72 -20.88 5.93
C LEU A 314 -7.76 -22.40 6.06
N HIS A 315 -7.37 -22.96 7.21
CA HIS A 315 -7.44 -24.38 7.48
C HIS A 315 -8.89 -24.89 7.43
N SER A 316 -9.82 -24.19 8.07
CA SER A 316 -11.25 -24.51 8.05
C SER A 316 -11.86 -24.45 6.64
N ALA A 317 -11.32 -23.61 5.76
CA ALA A 317 -11.68 -23.56 4.33
C ALA A 317 -11.01 -24.67 3.50
N GLY A 318 -10.25 -25.58 4.13
CA GLY A 318 -9.61 -26.73 3.48
C GLY A 318 -8.25 -26.47 2.88
N ALA A 319 -7.62 -25.33 3.15
CA ALA A 319 -6.25 -25.07 2.74
C ALA A 319 -5.25 -25.87 3.58
N ARG A 320 -4.16 -26.31 2.96
CA ARG A 320 -3.08 -27.05 3.61
C ARG A 320 -1.93 -26.09 3.90
N VAL A 321 -1.86 -25.58 5.13
CA VAL A 321 -0.78 -24.72 5.57
C VAL A 321 0.34 -25.56 6.15
N THR A 322 1.55 -25.45 5.59
CA THR A 322 2.74 -26.18 6.02
C THR A 322 3.79 -25.21 6.53
N ARG A 323 4.31 -25.44 7.74
CA ARG A 323 5.51 -24.74 8.24
C ARG A 323 6.70 -25.21 7.42
N LEU A 324 7.31 -24.27 6.68
CA LEU A 324 8.40 -24.56 5.75
C LEU A 324 9.70 -23.92 6.25
N PRO A 325 10.75 -24.72 6.54
CA PRO A 325 12.07 -24.17 6.79
C PRO A 325 12.64 -23.49 5.53
N LEU A 326 13.08 -22.25 5.68
CA LEU A 326 13.71 -21.43 4.64
C LEU A 326 15.08 -20.93 5.15
N PRO A 327 16.07 -21.83 5.31
CA PRO A 327 17.39 -21.47 5.85
C PRO A 327 18.08 -20.40 5.02
N GLU A 328 17.78 -20.30 3.72
CA GLU A 328 18.28 -19.29 2.81
C GLU A 328 17.98 -17.86 3.32
N TRP A 329 16.91 -17.67 4.08
CA TRP A 329 16.59 -16.36 4.64
C TRP A 329 17.60 -15.90 5.68
N ARG A 330 18.24 -16.82 6.40
CA ARG A 330 19.33 -16.50 7.36
C ARG A 330 20.62 -16.08 6.65
N GLU A 331 20.83 -16.52 5.41
CA GLU A 331 22.00 -16.15 4.61
C GLU A 331 21.99 -14.66 4.24
N LEU A 332 20.81 -14.02 4.21
CA LEU A 332 20.70 -12.61 3.82
C LEU A 332 21.53 -11.68 4.72
N ALA A 333 21.69 -11.99 6.01
CA ALA A 333 22.53 -11.20 6.90
C ALA A 333 23.98 -11.18 6.42
N ALA A 334 24.50 -12.32 5.99
CA ALA A 334 25.87 -12.43 5.44
C ALA A 334 25.97 -11.78 4.06
N LEU A 335 24.97 -11.99 3.19
CA LEU A 335 24.94 -11.37 1.86
C LEU A 335 24.91 -9.85 1.91
N HIS A 336 24.27 -9.29 2.93
CA HIS A 336 24.13 -7.85 3.13
C HIS A 336 25.19 -7.25 4.08
N ALA A 337 26.24 -7.99 4.45
CA ALA A 337 27.23 -7.54 5.43
C ALA A 337 27.95 -6.24 5.02
N LYS A 338 28.15 -6.02 3.72
CA LYS A 338 28.75 -4.79 3.17
C LYS A 338 27.72 -3.75 2.72
N GLY A 339 26.44 -4.06 2.78
CA GLY A 339 25.32 -3.21 2.34
C GLY A 339 24.33 -3.97 1.48
N THR A 340 23.21 -3.32 1.18
CA THR A 340 22.14 -3.87 0.33
C THR A 340 22.21 -3.29 -1.08
N LEU A 341 21.50 -3.90 -2.04
CA LEU A 341 21.32 -3.33 -3.39
C LEU A 341 20.73 -1.92 -3.32
N SER A 342 19.74 -1.69 -2.43
CA SER A 342 19.14 -0.36 -2.25
C SER A 342 20.14 0.69 -1.76
N ASN A 343 21.07 0.32 -0.85
CA ASN A 343 22.09 1.26 -0.38
C ASN A 343 23.05 1.65 -1.53
N ALA A 344 23.58 0.65 -2.26
CA ALA A 344 24.53 0.86 -3.34
C ALA A 344 23.92 1.67 -4.50
N GLU A 345 22.71 1.32 -4.93
CA GLU A 345 22.04 1.97 -6.06
C GLU A 345 21.56 3.38 -5.70
N ALA A 346 21.07 3.60 -4.48
CA ALA A 346 20.78 4.93 -3.96
C ALA A 346 22.03 5.78 -3.87
N TRP A 347 23.16 5.25 -3.34
CA TRP A 347 24.44 5.97 -3.33
C TRP A 347 24.88 6.38 -4.74
N ALA A 348 24.79 5.49 -5.72
CA ALA A 348 25.15 5.77 -7.10
C ALA A 348 24.36 6.97 -7.67
N TRP A 349 23.05 7.04 -7.35
CA TRP A 349 22.18 8.13 -7.81
C TRP A 349 22.39 9.44 -7.04
N HIS A 350 22.63 9.36 -5.71
CA HIS A 350 22.61 10.52 -4.82
C HIS A 350 23.99 11.17 -4.58
N ARG A 351 25.11 10.47 -4.81
CA ARG A 351 26.46 10.89 -4.36
C ARG A 351 26.84 12.31 -4.74
N GLN A 352 26.50 12.77 -5.95
CA GLN A 352 26.81 14.14 -6.40
C GLN A 352 25.92 15.18 -5.71
N ARG A 353 24.63 14.86 -5.53
CA ARG A 353 23.68 15.72 -4.83
C ARG A 353 24.01 15.84 -3.35
N LEU A 354 24.40 14.74 -2.72
CA LEU A 354 24.82 14.73 -1.32
C LEU A 354 26.06 15.61 -1.11
N ALA A 355 27.02 15.59 -2.04
CA ALA A 355 28.18 16.47 -1.97
C ALA A 355 27.82 17.96 -2.04
N ALA A 356 26.79 18.31 -2.82
CA ALA A 356 26.35 19.69 -3.01
C ALA A 356 25.32 20.16 -1.95
N GLN A 357 24.40 19.30 -1.53
CA GLN A 357 23.21 19.68 -0.77
C GLN A 357 22.89 18.69 0.39
N GLY A 358 23.89 17.97 0.90
CA GLY A 358 23.69 16.92 1.89
C GLY A 358 22.99 17.38 3.17
N ALA A 359 23.11 18.65 3.56
CA ALA A 359 22.43 19.21 4.73
C ALA A 359 20.91 19.36 4.55
N ALA A 360 20.42 19.37 3.31
CA ALA A 360 18.99 19.50 3.01
C ALA A 360 18.23 18.16 3.01
N TYR A 361 18.95 17.02 3.12
CA TYR A 361 18.34 15.70 3.24
C TYR A 361 17.82 15.45 4.67
N ASP A 362 16.81 14.61 4.80
CA ASP A 362 16.50 13.95 6.08
C ASP A 362 17.76 13.21 6.57
N PRO A 363 18.28 13.51 7.78
CA PRO A 363 19.53 12.91 8.27
C PRO A 363 19.49 11.36 8.31
N ARG A 364 18.31 10.77 8.56
CA ARG A 364 18.13 9.32 8.63
C ARG A 364 18.12 8.69 7.24
N VAL A 365 17.52 9.37 6.25
CA VAL A 365 17.55 8.96 4.83
C VAL A 365 18.96 9.11 4.28
N ARG A 366 19.62 10.23 4.57
CA ARG A 366 21.03 10.48 4.21
C ARG A 366 21.93 9.37 4.72
N ALA A 367 21.87 9.00 6.01
CA ALA A 367 22.69 7.94 6.60
C ALA A 367 22.50 6.59 5.86
N ARG A 368 21.27 6.26 5.45
CA ARG A 368 20.99 5.03 4.69
C ARG A 368 21.60 5.08 3.28
N ILE A 369 21.57 6.23 2.62
CA ILE A 369 22.18 6.41 1.30
C ILE A 369 23.70 6.32 1.42
N GLU A 370 24.30 7.02 2.40
CA GLU A 370 25.75 7.03 2.64
C GLU A 370 26.32 5.66 3.00
N ALA A 371 25.51 4.77 3.60
CA ALA A 371 25.91 3.38 3.85
C ALA A 371 26.29 2.62 2.56
N GLY A 372 25.72 3.00 1.41
CA GLY A 372 26.08 2.41 0.12
C GLY A 372 27.48 2.78 -0.38
N ARG A 373 28.13 3.80 0.22
CA ARG A 373 29.50 4.20 -0.13
C ARG A 373 30.54 3.13 0.17
N GLN A 374 30.24 2.24 1.13
CA GLN A 374 31.18 1.19 1.57
C GLN A 374 31.25 0.00 0.58
N MET A 375 30.28 -0.14 -0.31
CA MET A 375 30.22 -1.22 -1.28
C MET A 375 30.98 -0.83 -2.54
N ASP A 376 31.99 -1.59 -2.92
CA ASP A 376 32.69 -1.41 -4.17
C ASP A 376 31.99 -2.09 -5.36
N CYS A 377 32.54 -1.96 -6.56
CA CYS A 377 31.95 -2.54 -7.76
C CYS A 377 31.97 -4.08 -7.75
N ALA A 378 33.00 -4.69 -7.17
CA ALA A 378 33.11 -6.16 -7.05
C ALA A 378 32.06 -6.69 -6.07
N ASP A 379 31.94 -6.05 -4.90
CA ASP A 379 30.91 -6.39 -3.90
C ASP A 379 29.50 -6.34 -4.48
N TYR A 380 29.20 -5.31 -5.28
CA TYR A 380 27.89 -5.17 -5.93
C TYR A 380 27.63 -6.28 -6.96
N ILE A 381 28.63 -6.62 -7.79
CA ILE A 381 28.54 -7.70 -8.78
C ILE A 381 28.34 -9.04 -8.08
N ASP A 382 29.11 -9.30 -7.01
CA ASP A 382 29.02 -10.52 -6.22
C ASP A 382 27.65 -10.65 -5.54
N LEU A 383 27.09 -9.56 -5.02
CA LEU A 383 25.76 -9.53 -4.43
C LEU A 383 24.67 -9.84 -5.49
N LEU A 384 24.78 -9.29 -6.70
CA LEU A 384 23.85 -9.63 -7.79
C LEU A 384 23.93 -11.10 -8.19
N ALA A 385 25.15 -11.66 -8.25
CA ALA A 385 25.36 -13.08 -8.54
C ALA A 385 24.82 -13.98 -7.41
N ALA A 386 25.08 -13.60 -6.15
CA ALA A 386 24.55 -14.29 -4.99
C ALA A 386 23.02 -14.25 -4.94
N ARG A 387 22.41 -13.10 -5.23
CA ARG A 387 20.94 -12.96 -5.32
C ARG A 387 20.34 -13.94 -6.33
N ARG A 388 20.93 -14.07 -7.52
CA ARG A 388 20.41 -15.03 -8.52
C ARG A 388 20.43 -16.47 -8.01
N ARG A 389 21.51 -16.90 -7.32
CA ARG A 389 21.60 -18.25 -6.72
C ARG A 389 20.56 -18.42 -5.61
N TRP A 390 20.44 -17.42 -4.73
CA TRP A 390 19.48 -17.40 -3.63
C TRP A 390 18.03 -17.49 -4.14
N ILE A 391 17.68 -16.74 -5.19
CA ILE A 391 16.35 -16.81 -5.83
C ILE A 391 16.08 -18.24 -6.29
N ALA A 392 16.99 -18.86 -7.05
CA ALA A 392 16.80 -20.21 -7.56
C ALA A 392 16.60 -21.25 -6.44
N GLN A 393 17.32 -21.12 -5.32
CA GLN A 393 17.16 -22.01 -4.15
C GLN A 393 15.79 -21.84 -3.50
N VAL A 394 15.35 -20.60 -3.27
CA VAL A 394 14.02 -20.33 -2.67
C VAL A 394 12.89 -20.77 -3.60
N GLU A 395 13.00 -20.53 -4.91
CA GLU A 395 12.02 -20.99 -5.90
C GLU A 395 11.90 -22.52 -5.91
N GLN A 396 13.01 -23.24 -5.80
CA GLN A 396 13.00 -24.71 -5.71
C GLN A 396 12.25 -25.19 -4.46
N ARG A 397 12.45 -24.55 -3.30
CA ARG A 397 11.71 -24.89 -2.07
C ARG A 397 10.21 -24.59 -2.17
N LEU A 398 9.87 -23.50 -2.85
CA LEU A 398 8.48 -23.07 -3.01
C LEU A 398 7.75 -23.79 -4.16
N ALA A 399 8.42 -24.58 -4.99
CA ALA A 399 7.86 -25.21 -6.20
C ALA A 399 6.62 -26.08 -5.93
N ALA A 400 6.55 -26.71 -4.75
CA ALA A 400 5.42 -27.56 -4.34
C ALA A 400 4.23 -26.77 -3.79
N PHE A 401 4.36 -25.45 -3.59
CA PHE A 401 3.35 -24.60 -2.94
C PHE A 401 2.69 -23.66 -3.93
N ASP A 402 1.45 -23.31 -3.62
CA ASP A 402 0.68 -22.36 -4.42
C ASP A 402 0.97 -20.91 -4.03
N ALA A 403 1.30 -20.67 -2.77
CA ALA A 403 1.76 -19.38 -2.26
C ALA A 403 2.48 -19.53 -0.92
N LEU A 404 3.18 -18.44 -0.54
CA LEU A 404 3.81 -18.22 0.76
C LEU A 404 2.91 -17.29 1.58
N LEU A 405 2.74 -17.58 2.87
CA LEU A 405 1.93 -16.82 3.83
C LEU A 405 2.81 -16.31 4.97
N MET A 406 2.67 -15.04 5.33
CA MET A 406 3.25 -14.46 6.54
C MET A 406 2.52 -13.16 6.89
N PRO A 407 2.64 -12.59 8.10
CA PRO A 407 2.22 -11.22 8.36
C PRO A 407 2.96 -10.26 7.42
N THR A 408 2.25 -9.27 6.87
CA THR A 408 2.91 -8.25 6.03
C THR A 408 3.97 -7.50 6.82
N VAL A 409 3.62 -7.08 8.03
CA VAL A 409 4.51 -6.49 9.01
C VAL A 409 4.29 -7.15 10.36
N PRO A 410 5.34 -7.31 11.21
CA PRO A 410 5.24 -8.02 12.48
C PRO A 410 4.65 -7.19 13.61
N ILE A 411 4.57 -5.87 13.47
CA ILE A 411 4.11 -4.96 14.53
C ILE A 411 3.01 -4.03 14.02
N ALA A 412 2.12 -3.62 14.92
CA ALA A 412 1.15 -2.57 14.68
C ALA A 412 1.84 -1.20 14.50
N ALA A 413 1.08 -0.21 14.00
CA ALA A 413 1.61 1.12 13.74
C ALA A 413 2.05 1.83 15.05
N PRO A 414 3.35 2.12 15.25
CA PRO A 414 3.80 2.92 16.39
C PRO A 414 3.41 4.39 16.25
N ALA A 415 3.45 5.12 17.39
CA ALA A 415 3.19 6.55 17.40
C ALA A 415 4.31 7.33 16.68
N ILE A 416 3.93 8.36 15.91
CA ILE A 416 4.88 9.24 15.22
C ILE A 416 5.83 9.90 16.21
N ALA A 417 5.28 10.40 17.33
CA ALA A 417 6.06 11.14 18.33
C ALA A 417 7.22 10.31 18.91
N SER A 418 7.01 9.02 19.22
CA SER A 418 8.08 8.15 19.76
C SER A 418 9.21 7.93 18.77
N LEU A 419 8.89 7.86 17.48
CA LEU A 419 9.89 7.64 16.42
C LEU A 419 10.64 8.91 16.03
N GLN A 420 10.07 10.08 16.29
CA GLN A 420 10.73 11.37 16.02
C GLN A 420 11.77 11.72 17.06
N THR A 421 11.55 11.32 18.31
CA THR A 421 12.39 11.70 19.46
C THR A 421 13.42 10.65 19.86
N ASP A 422 13.28 9.41 19.38
CA ASP A 422 14.16 8.28 19.71
C ASP A 422 14.64 7.57 18.44
N ASP A 423 15.94 7.75 18.15
CA ASP A 423 16.57 7.12 16.97
C ASP A 423 16.64 5.60 17.10
N ALA A 424 16.83 5.05 18.30
CA ALA A 424 16.86 3.60 18.49
C ALA A 424 15.49 2.99 18.20
N ALA A 425 14.41 3.62 18.68
CA ALA A 425 13.04 3.23 18.36
C ALA A 425 12.76 3.34 16.85
N TYR A 426 13.23 4.42 16.21
CA TYR A 426 13.11 4.59 14.75
C TYR A 426 13.76 3.45 13.98
N TRP A 427 15.03 3.14 14.26
CA TRP A 427 15.77 2.11 13.54
C TRP A 427 15.19 0.71 13.77
N ARG A 428 14.79 0.40 15.01
CA ARG A 428 14.13 -0.87 15.33
C ARG A 428 12.80 -1.02 14.59
N ALA A 429 11.94 -0.01 14.65
CA ALA A 429 10.65 -0.04 13.98
C ALA A 429 10.81 -0.15 12.46
N ASN A 430 11.76 0.62 11.87
CA ASN A 430 12.02 0.57 10.43
C ASN A 430 12.55 -0.81 9.98
N ALA A 431 13.41 -1.44 10.76
CA ALA A 431 13.92 -2.79 10.48
C ALA A 431 12.77 -3.82 10.51
N LEU A 432 11.91 -3.79 11.53
CA LEU A 432 10.75 -4.67 11.65
C LEU A 432 9.75 -4.47 10.51
N MET A 433 9.42 -3.21 10.17
CA MET A 433 8.49 -2.91 9.07
C MET A 433 8.97 -3.44 7.72
N LEU A 434 10.27 -3.38 7.46
CA LEU A 434 10.86 -3.82 6.19
C LEU A 434 11.17 -5.33 6.17
N ARG A 435 11.27 -6.00 7.31
CA ARG A 435 11.79 -7.37 7.42
C ARG A 435 11.08 -8.35 6.47
N ASN A 436 9.78 -8.53 6.62
CA ASN A 436 9.03 -9.53 5.88
C ASN A 436 8.86 -9.15 4.40
N THR A 437 8.55 -7.91 4.14
CA THR A 437 8.27 -7.43 2.79
C THR A 437 9.52 -7.40 1.90
N SER A 438 10.70 -7.05 2.45
CA SER A 438 11.95 -6.99 1.67
C SER A 438 12.45 -8.36 1.21
N LEU A 439 12.10 -9.46 1.92
CA LEU A 439 12.36 -10.83 1.46
C LEU A 439 11.75 -11.08 0.08
N ILE A 440 10.52 -10.60 -0.14
CA ILE A 440 9.82 -10.77 -1.42
C ILE A 440 10.39 -9.85 -2.51
N ASN A 441 10.88 -8.65 -2.16
CA ASN A 441 11.59 -7.82 -3.14
C ASN A 441 12.92 -8.46 -3.56
N PHE A 442 13.67 -9.02 -2.61
CA PHE A 442 14.93 -9.69 -2.92
C PHE A 442 14.70 -10.97 -3.76
N LEU A 443 13.56 -11.66 -3.56
CA LEU A 443 13.11 -12.80 -4.37
C LEU A 443 12.65 -12.40 -5.80
N ASP A 444 12.46 -11.11 -6.09
CA ASP A 444 11.71 -10.62 -7.26
C ASP A 444 10.26 -11.12 -7.32
N GLY A 445 9.73 -11.62 -6.21
CA GLY A 445 8.40 -12.18 -6.10
C GLY A 445 7.28 -11.15 -6.28
N CYS A 446 6.06 -11.64 -6.45
CA CYS A 446 4.84 -10.84 -6.37
C CYS A 446 4.13 -11.08 -5.03
N ALA A 447 3.40 -10.08 -4.52
CA ALA A 447 2.70 -10.23 -3.24
C ALA A 447 1.49 -9.30 -3.09
N LEU A 448 0.45 -9.82 -2.44
CA LEU A 448 -0.68 -9.09 -1.89
C LEU A 448 -0.47 -8.87 -0.39
N SER A 449 -0.83 -7.71 0.12
CA SER A 449 -1.09 -7.43 1.53
C SER A 449 -2.59 -7.29 1.71
N LEU A 450 -3.19 -8.12 2.56
CA LEU A 450 -4.63 -8.25 2.76
C LEU A 450 -5.00 -7.98 4.21
N PRO A 451 -5.98 -7.12 4.53
CA PRO A 451 -6.46 -6.97 5.90
C PRO A 451 -6.87 -8.31 6.52
N MET A 452 -6.42 -8.57 7.77
CA MET A 452 -6.78 -9.78 8.53
C MET A 452 -7.30 -9.46 9.94
N HIS A 453 -7.42 -8.17 10.27
CA HIS A 453 -7.93 -7.70 11.56
C HIS A 453 -9.45 -7.55 11.52
N PRO A 454 -10.15 -7.82 12.63
CA PRO A 454 -11.56 -7.48 12.77
C PRO A 454 -11.81 -5.98 12.71
N PRO A 455 -13.01 -5.52 12.35
CA PRO A 455 -13.40 -4.13 12.43
C PRO A 455 -13.19 -3.54 13.83
N GLY A 456 -12.59 -2.33 13.90
CA GLY A 456 -12.33 -1.61 15.15
C GLY A 456 -11.02 -1.99 15.85
N GLU A 457 -10.35 -3.07 15.47
CA GLU A 457 -9.01 -3.40 15.96
C GLU A 457 -7.92 -2.67 15.17
N ALA A 458 -6.69 -2.63 15.72
CA ALA A 458 -5.51 -2.12 15.01
C ALA A 458 -5.34 -2.86 13.67
N PRO A 459 -5.06 -2.16 12.57
CA PRO A 459 -4.81 -2.82 11.30
C PRO A 459 -3.65 -3.81 11.37
N ALA A 460 -3.93 -5.01 10.89
CA ALA A 460 -2.96 -6.07 10.67
C ALA A 460 -3.27 -6.75 9.33
N ALA A 461 -2.25 -7.20 8.62
CA ALA A 461 -2.43 -7.75 7.29
C ALA A 461 -1.64 -9.05 7.06
N LEU A 462 -2.30 -9.97 6.36
CA LEU A 462 -1.71 -11.18 5.79
C LEU A 462 -1.02 -10.85 4.47
N MET A 463 0.22 -11.24 4.31
CA MET A 463 0.91 -11.23 3.02
C MET A 463 0.77 -12.60 2.36
N LEU A 464 0.21 -12.60 1.15
CA LEU A 464 0.15 -13.75 0.25
C LEU A 464 1.15 -13.50 -0.88
N ALA A 465 2.21 -14.29 -0.96
CA ALA A 465 3.31 -14.05 -1.90
C ALA A 465 3.61 -15.26 -2.78
N GLY A 466 4.25 -15.01 -3.92
CA GLY A 466 4.73 -16.01 -4.84
C GLY A 466 6.03 -15.59 -5.53
N CYS A 467 6.66 -16.53 -6.22
CA CYS A 467 7.86 -16.27 -7.02
C CYS A 467 7.54 -15.37 -8.23
N ALA A 468 8.57 -14.87 -8.90
CA ALA A 468 8.44 -14.04 -10.09
C ALA A 468 7.56 -14.71 -11.17
N GLY A 469 6.63 -13.93 -11.75
CA GLY A 469 5.72 -14.41 -12.79
C GLY A 469 4.52 -15.23 -12.32
N THR A 470 4.32 -15.38 -11.00
CA THR A 470 3.14 -16.08 -10.46
C THR A 470 1.99 -15.14 -10.07
N ASP A 471 2.02 -13.91 -10.57
CA ASP A 471 1.08 -12.83 -10.26
C ASP A 471 -0.40 -13.27 -10.39
N ALA A 472 -0.76 -13.92 -11.50
CA ALA A 472 -2.12 -14.42 -11.72
C ALA A 472 -2.59 -15.38 -10.63
N ARG A 473 -1.71 -16.30 -10.19
CA ARG A 473 -2.02 -17.27 -9.14
C ARG A 473 -2.20 -16.59 -7.78
N VAL A 474 -1.31 -15.66 -7.44
CA VAL A 474 -1.39 -14.91 -6.18
C VAL A 474 -2.65 -14.06 -6.13
N LEU A 475 -3.00 -13.37 -7.22
CA LEU A 475 -4.23 -12.58 -7.32
C LEU A 475 -5.49 -13.43 -7.24
N ALA A 476 -5.54 -14.59 -7.94
CA ALA A 476 -6.68 -15.49 -7.91
C ALA A 476 -6.91 -16.13 -6.53
N LEU A 477 -5.84 -16.52 -5.82
CA LEU A 477 -5.89 -16.95 -4.43
C LEU A 477 -6.32 -15.79 -3.52
N GLY A 478 -5.79 -14.58 -3.75
CA GLY A 478 -6.11 -13.39 -2.99
C GLY A 478 -7.60 -13.05 -2.99
N LEU A 479 -8.30 -13.24 -4.12
CA LEU A 479 -9.76 -13.08 -4.19
C LEU A 479 -10.48 -14.01 -3.21
N ALA A 480 -10.10 -15.29 -3.16
CA ALA A 480 -10.71 -16.26 -2.25
C ALA A 480 -10.32 -16.01 -0.79
N VAL A 481 -9.06 -15.63 -0.52
CA VAL A 481 -8.58 -15.29 0.82
C VAL A 481 -9.30 -14.04 1.33
N GLN A 482 -9.45 -13.00 0.52
CA GLN A 482 -10.18 -11.80 0.91
C GLN A 482 -11.64 -12.13 1.26
N ALA A 483 -12.33 -12.89 0.43
CA ALA A 483 -13.72 -13.30 0.69
C ALA A 483 -13.85 -14.13 1.98
N LEU A 484 -12.83 -14.90 2.34
CA LEU A 484 -12.78 -15.64 3.58
C LEU A 484 -12.55 -14.72 4.78
N LEU A 485 -11.66 -13.73 4.70
CA LEU A 485 -11.26 -12.89 5.83
C LEU A 485 -12.19 -11.68 6.09
N SER A 486 -13.03 -11.30 5.12
CA SER A 486 -14.02 -10.20 5.22
C SER A 486 -15.17 -10.46 6.18
#